data_77d4c5a7fc4c26bf158e36876d58baae
#
_entry.id   77d4c5a7fc4c26bf158e36876d58baae
#
_cell.length_a   1.000
_cell.length_b   1.000
_cell.length_c   1.000
_cell.angle_alpha   90.00
_cell.angle_beta   90.00
_cell.angle_gamma   90.00
#
_symmetry.space_group_name_H-M   'P 1'
#
loop_
_entity.id
_entity.type
_entity.pdbx_description
1 polymer ?
#
loop_
_entity_poly.entity_id
_entity_poly.type
_entity_poly.pdbx_seq_one_letter_code
_entity_poly.pdbx_strand_id
1 'polypeptide(L)'
;MINFYEVRDQSSIKYLLSSLLKLVVSQRLLPGRDGKFVLIPEVMVVDNIVSGIIRKDKISVSEIEDAIQSSDKGSIGLINSIATLFVEDRITLDQAKSQIEEKNIEILNRTIMQMKIRRDTRRQ
;
A
#
# COMPACT_ATOMS: atom_id res chain seq x y z
N MET A 1 -2.81 16.31 8.23
CA MET A 1 -1.71 17.25 8.56
C MET A 1 -1.76 18.51 7.70
N ILE A 2 -1.73 18.40 6.38
CA ILE A 2 -1.74 19.56 5.47
C ILE A 2 -3.00 20.43 5.62
N ASN A 3 -4.15 19.83 5.85
CA ASN A 3 -5.44 20.55 5.95
C ASN A 3 -5.58 21.47 7.16
N PHE A 4 -4.67 21.41 8.14
CA PHE A 4 -4.65 22.32 9.29
C PHE A 4 -4.07 23.71 8.97
N TYR A 5 -3.50 23.90 7.78
CA TYR A 5 -2.84 25.13 7.37
C TYR A 5 -3.68 25.90 6.35
N GLU A 6 -3.50 27.22 6.31
CA GLU A 6 -4.11 28.06 5.28
C GLU A 6 -3.60 27.66 3.89
N VAL A 7 -4.39 27.94 2.84
CA VAL A 7 -4.06 27.53 1.45
C VAL A 7 -2.65 28.00 1.03
N ARG A 8 -2.26 29.23 1.42
CA ARG A 8 -0.93 29.77 1.13
C ARG A 8 0.18 28.96 1.78
N ASP A 9 -0.03 28.56 3.04
CA ASP A 9 0.95 27.80 3.81
C ASP A 9 0.98 26.33 3.40
N GLN A 10 -0.15 25.79 2.89
CA GLN A 10 -0.24 24.43 2.38
C GLN A 10 0.73 24.17 1.23
N SER A 11 0.90 25.11 0.31
CA SER A 11 1.85 24.97 -0.80
C SER A 11 3.29 24.84 -0.32
N SER A 12 3.69 25.67 0.67
CA SER A 12 5.02 25.61 1.28
C SER A 12 5.25 24.28 2.01
N ILE A 13 4.23 23.78 2.73
CA ILE A 13 4.30 22.52 3.46
C ILE A 13 4.39 21.34 2.51
N LYS A 14 3.60 21.32 1.42
CA LYS A 14 3.69 20.28 0.38
C LYS A 14 5.09 20.23 -0.22
N TYR A 15 5.70 21.38 -0.49
CA TYR A 15 7.06 21.45 -1.00
C TYR A 15 8.07 20.85 -0.01
N LEU A 16 7.98 21.22 1.27
CA LEU A 16 8.84 20.69 2.32
C LEU A 16 8.65 19.17 2.47
N LEU A 17 7.40 18.69 2.54
CA LEU A 17 7.12 17.26 2.63
C LEU A 17 7.68 16.49 1.43
N SER A 18 7.50 17.03 0.22
CA SER A 18 8.01 16.39 -1.00
C SER A 18 9.54 16.26 -1.02
N SER A 19 10.23 17.20 -0.35
CA SER A 19 11.70 17.23 -0.30
C SER A 19 12.27 16.41 0.86
N LEU A 20 11.55 16.28 1.97
CA LEU A 20 12.05 15.71 3.22
C LEU A 20 11.49 14.31 3.51
N LEU A 21 10.26 14.00 3.08
CA LEU A 21 9.66 12.70 3.30
C LEU A 21 10.46 11.61 2.59
N LYS A 22 10.82 10.57 3.34
CA LYS A 22 11.54 9.39 2.82
C LYS A 22 10.67 8.16 2.82
N LEU A 23 9.80 8.03 3.82
CA LEU A 23 9.02 6.83 4.04
C LEU A 23 7.72 7.18 4.76
N VAL A 24 6.63 6.54 4.35
CA VAL A 24 5.36 6.58 5.08
C VAL A 24 4.92 5.14 5.32
N VAL A 25 4.62 4.80 6.57
CA VAL A 25 4.12 3.47 6.95
C VAL A 25 2.73 3.62 7.55
N SER A 26 1.80 2.86 7.02
CA SER A 26 0.45 2.71 7.55
C SER A 26 0.24 1.26 7.96
N GLN A 27 -0.49 1.03 9.05
CA GLN A 27 -0.70 -0.31 9.59
C GLN A 27 -2.16 -0.53 9.94
N ARG A 28 -2.65 -1.75 9.70
CA ARG A 28 -3.95 -2.20 10.16
C ARG A 28 -3.78 -3.51 10.93
N LEU A 29 -4.65 -3.74 11.92
CA LEU A 29 -4.73 -5.03 12.62
C LEU A 29 -5.98 -5.77 12.17
N LEU A 30 -5.83 -7.05 11.88
CA LEU A 30 -6.91 -7.92 11.46
C LEU A 30 -6.86 -9.20 12.29
N PRO A 31 -8.00 -9.73 12.80
CA PRO A 31 -8.00 -11.05 13.39
C PRO A 31 -7.55 -12.09 12.36
N GLY A 32 -6.51 -12.83 12.70
CA GLY A 32 -5.96 -13.87 11.84
C GLY A 32 -6.74 -15.18 11.95
N ARG A 33 -6.30 -16.17 11.19
CA ARG A 33 -6.92 -17.50 11.11
C ARG A 33 -6.92 -18.21 12.46
N ASP A 34 -5.88 -18.00 13.26
CA ASP A 34 -5.69 -18.61 14.59
C ASP A 34 -6.29 -17.80 15.75
N GLY A 35 -7.03 -16.73 15.45
CA GLY A 35 -7.62 -15.83 16.44
C GLY A 35 -6.66 -14.77 16.98
N LYS A 36 -5.38 -14.81 16.65
CA LYS A 36 -4.42 -13.77 17.00
C LYS A 36 -4.44 -12.65 15.96
N PHE A 37 -4.16 -11.44 16.43
CA PHE A 37 -4.10 -10.30 15.50
C PHE A 37 -2.92 -10.42 14.54
N VAL A 38 -3.16 -10.05 13.29
CA VAL A 38 -2.17 -10.01 12.21
C VAL A 38 -2.03 -8.56 11.74
N LEU A 39 -0.80 -8.12 11.57
CA LEU A 39 -0.48 -6.78 11.09
C LEU A 39 -0.51 -6.76 9.57
N ILE A 40 -1.21 -5.77 9.01
CA ILE A 40 -1.22 -5.48 7.57
C ILE A 40 -0.46 -4.17 7.36
N PRO A 41 0.81 -4.22 6.94
CA PRO A 41 1.56 -2.99 6.67
C PRO A 41 1.35 -2.50 5.25
N GLU A 42 1.31 -1.19 5.10
CA GLU A 42 1.48 -0.51 3.83
C GLU A 42 2.71 0.39 3.95
N VAL A 43 3.60 0.33 2.98
CA VAL A 43 4.84 1.11 2.99
C VAL A 43 4.94 1.90 1.69
N MET A 44 5.05 3.21 1.81
CA MET A 44 5.32 4.09 0.68
C MET A 44 6.74 4.64 0.81
N VAL A 45 7.61 4.23 -0.09
CA VAL A 45 8.94 4.85 -0.24
C VAL A 45 8.78 6.09 -1.10
N VAL A 46 9.20 7.24 -0.59
CA VAL A 46 9.06 8.50 -1.31
C VAL A 46 10.23 8.66 -2.27
N ASP A 47 10.02 8.25 -3.51
CA ASP A 47 10.93 8.46 -4.62
C ASP A 47 10.59 9.75 -5.39
N ASN A 48 11.24 10.00 -6.52
CA ASN A 48 10.99 11.17 -7.34
C ASN A 48 9.56 11.23 -7.89
N ILE A 49 8.96 10.07 -8.17
CA ILE A 49 7.58 9.99 -8.68
C ILE A 49 6.59 10.42 -7.59
N VAL A 50 6.71 9.86 -6.40
CA VAL A 50 5.84 10.20 -5.26
C VAL A 50 6.05 11.66 -4.84
N SER A 51 7.29 12.14 -4.80
CA SER A 51 7.59 13.55 -4.52
C SER A 51 6.90 14.49 -5.52
N GLY A 52 6.92 14.14 -6.80
CA GLY A 52 6.23 14.90 -7.84
C GLY A 52 4.72 14.95 -7.65
N ILE A 53 4.11 13.84 -7.22
CA ILE A 53 2.68 13.78 -6.92
C ILE A 53 2.33 14.66 -5.71
N ILE A 54 3.13 14.64 -4.66
CA ILE A 54 2.91 15.45 -3.45
C ILE A 54 2.95 16.95 -3.77
N ARG A 55 3.77 17.37 -4.73
CA ARG A 55 3.91 18.78 -5.12
C ARG A 55 2.73 19.31 -5.96
N LYS A 56 1.89 18.45 -6.50
CA LYS A 56 0.74 18.88 -7.33
C LYS A 56 -0.26 19.69 -6.50
N ASP A 57 -0.96 20.62 -7.15
CA ASP A 57 -2.02 21.41 -6.53
C ASP A 57 -3.12 20.52 -5.96
N LYS A 58 -3.47 19.48 -6.68
CA LYS A 58 -4.38 18.41 -6.22
C LYS A 58 -3.62 17.10 -6.13
N ILE A 59 -3.54 16.55 -4.92
CA ILE A 59 -2.97 15.24 -4.69
C ILE A 59 -4.03 14.19 -5.01
N SER A 60 -3.74 13.31 -5.98
CA SER A 60 -4.62 12.19 -6.31
C SER A 60 -4.19 10.94 -5.55
N VAL A 61 -5.10 10.39 -4.75
CA VAL A 61 -4.86 9.13 -4.01
C VAL A 61 -4.58 7.99 -4.98
N SER A 62 -5.32 7.92 -6.10
CA SER A 62 -5.11 6.87 -7.09
C SER A 62 -3.72 6.93 -7.74
N GLU A 63 -3.19 8.12 -8.01
CA GLU A 63 -1.82 8.27 -8.53
C GLU A 63 -0.78 7.76 -7.53
N ILE A 64 -0.98 8.01 -6.24
CA ILE A 64 -0.11 7.50 -5.17
C ILE A 64 -0.20 5.98 -5.09
N GLU A 65 -1.39 5.42 -5.13
CA GLU A 65 -1.60 3.97 -5.12
C GLU A 65 -0.90 3.30 -6.32
N ASP A 66 -1.04 3.86 -7.51
CA ASP A 66 -0.37 3.37 -8.72
C ASP A 66 1.16 3.45 -8.59
N ALA A 67 1.66 4.55 -8.04
CA ALA A 67 3.10 4.72 -7.80
C ALA A 67 3.66 3.69 -6.81
N ILE A 68 2.91 3.39 -5.74
CA ILE A 68 3.27 2.36 -4.77
C ILE A 68 3.30 0.99 -5.44
N GLN A 69 2.27 0.65 -6.22
CA GLN A 69 2.12 -0.65 -6.86
C GLN A 69 3.19 -0.90 -7.91
N SER A 70 3.62 0.12 -8.63
CA SER A 70 4.65 0.02 -9.66
C SER A 70 6.08 0.28 -9.14
N SER A 71 6.24 0.53 -7.84
CA SER A 71 7.53 0.88 -7.24
C SER A 71 8.50 -0.30 -7.24
N ASP A 72 9.74 -0.02 -7.64
CA ASP A 72 10.88 -0.94 -7.50
C ASP A 72 11.77 -0.58 -6.29
N LYS A 73 11.38 0.41 -5.48
CA LYS A 73 12.15 0.95 -4.36
C LYS A 73 11.76 0.37 -3.00
N GLY A 74 10.91 -0.65 -2.97
CA GLY A 74 10.51 -1.30 -1.73
C GLY A 74 9.17 -0.87 -1.17
N SER A 75 8.39 -0.07 -1.89
CA SER A 75 7.01 0.23 -1.50
C SER A 75 6.15 -1.04 -1.50
N ILE A 76 5.27 -1.14 -0.51
CA ILE A 76 4.37 -2.29 -0.34
C ILE A 76 2.95 -1.76 -0.22
N GLY A 77 2.12 -2.05 -1.21
CA GLY A 77 0.73 -1.67 -1.22
C GLY A 77 -0.15 -2.63 -0.42
N LEU A 78 -1.37 -2.19 -0.13
CA LEU A 78 -2.34 -2.96 0.65
C LEU A 78 -2.63 -4.34 0.02
N ILE A 79 -2.85 -4.39 -1.29
CA ILE A 79 -3.16 -5.64 -2.00
C ILE A 79 -2.02 -6.65 -1.85
N ASN A 80 -0.78 -6.21 -2.04
CA ASN A 80 0.38 -7.09 -1.89
C ASN A 80 0.56 -7.60 -0.46
N SER A 81 0.35 -6.74 0.54
CA SER A 81 0.41 -7.15 1.95
C SER A 81 -0.64 -8.20 2.28
N ILE A 82 -1.88 -7.99 1.86
CA ILE A 82 -2.99 -8.92 2.09
C ILE A 82 -2.76 -10.23 1.36
N ALA A 83 -2.34 -10.18 0.09
CA ALA A 83 -2.05 -11.37 -0.69
C ALA A 83 -0.93 -12.20 -0.04
N THR A 84 0.11 -11.56 0.46
CA THR A 84 1.20 -12.23 1.17
C THR A 84 0.69 -12.97 2.40
N LEU A 85 -0.12 -12.32 3.23
CA LEU A 85 -0.69 -12.94 4.44
C LEU A 85 -1.58 -14.13 4.10
N PHE A 86 -2.37 -14.04 3.03
CA PHE A 86 -3.19 -15.16 2.58
C PHE A 86 -2.34 -16.33 2.08
N VAL A 87 -1.33 -16.08 1.27
CA VAL A 87 -0.41 -17.12 0.75
C VAL A 87 0.37 -17.80 1.88
N GLU A 88 0.66 -17.07 2.96
CA GLU A 88 1.30 -17.61 4.16
C GLU A 88 0.33 -18.30 5.12
N ASP A 89 -0.94 -18.46 4.75
CA ASP A 89 -1.99 -19.07 5.58
C ASP A 89 -2.28 -18.34 6.90
N ARG A 90 -1.97 -17.07 7.00
CA ARG A 90 -2.19 -16.28 8.22
C ARG A 90 -3.60 -15.68 8.30
N ILE A 91 -4.28 -15.53 7.17
CA ILE A 91 -5.66 -15.05 7.08
C ILE A 91 -6.45 -15.92 6.10
N THR A 92 -7.78 -15.92 6.24
CA THR A 92 -8.67 -16.60 5.29
C THR A 92 -8.93 -15.73 4.06
N LEU A 93 -9.45 -16.33 2.99
CA LEU A 93 -9.82 -15.57 1.79
C LEU A 93 -10.91 -14.53 2.08
N ASP A 94 -11.89 -14.88 2.93
CA ASP A 94 -12.96 -13.93 3.31
C ASP A 94 -12.39 -12.75 4.10
N GLN A 95 -11.45 -13.00 5.01
CA GLN A 95 -10.74 -11.93 5.73
C GLN A 95 -9.95 -11.03 4.77
N ALA A 96 -9.27 -11.64 3.80
CA ALA A 96 -8.53 -10.89 2.78
C ALA A 96 -9.47 -9.98 1.98
N LYS A 97 -10.59 -10.52 1.49
CA LYS A 97 -11.56 -9.76 0.71
C LYS A 97 -12.24 -8.65 1.50
N SER A 98 -12.43 -8.84 2.81
CA SER A 98 -13.07 -7.83 3.67
C SER A 98 -12.27 -6.53 3.79
N GLN A 99 -10.98 -6.56 3.52
CA GLN A 99 -10.08 -5.41 3.62
C GLN A 99 -9.92 -4.64 2.30
N ILE A 100 -10.52 -5.13 1.22
CA ILE A 100 -10.31 -4.60 -0.13
C ILE A 100 -11.66 -4.19 -0.71
N GLU A 101 -11.68 -3.04 -1.40
CA GLU A 101 -12.86 -2.59 -2.14
C GLU A 101 -13.22 -3.62 -3.23
N GLU A 102 -14.52 -3.79 -3.44
CA GLU A 102 -15.05 -4.77 -4.41
C GLU A 102 -14.42 -4.65 -5.80
N LYS A 103 -14.21 -3.42 -6.26
CA LYS A 103 -13.56 -3.15 -7.56
C LYS A 103 -12.13 -3.70 -7.67
N ASN A 104 -11.46 -3.94 -6.55
CA ASN A 104 -10.07 -4.39 -6.50
C ASN A 104 -9.92 -5.89 -6.19
N ILE A 105 -11.02 -6.63 -5.99
CA ILE A 105 -10.97 -8.06 -5.67
C ILE A 105 -10.34 -8.87 -6.80
N GLU A 106 -10.60 -8.51 -8.05
CA GLU A 106 -9.98 -9.18 -9.20
C GLU A 106 -8.46 -9.01 -9.21
N ILE A 107 -7.98 -7.81 -8.86
CA ILE A 107 -6.54 -7.52 -8.74
C ILE A 107 -5.94 -8.37 -7.61
N LEU A 108 -6.62 -8.49 -6.48
CA LEU A 108 -6.21 -9.34 -5.38
C LEU A 108 -6.07 -10.80 -5.81
N ASN A 109 -7.08 -11.34 -6.48
CA ASN A 109 -7.08 -12.73 -6.96
C ASN A 109 -5.91 -13.00 -7.91
N ARG A 110 -5.65 -12.08 -8.82
CA ARG A 110 -4.52 -12.15 -9.76
C ARG A 110 -3.18 -12.12 -9.03
N THR A 111 -3.04 -11.24 -8.06
CA THR A 111 -1.82 -11.11 -7.25
C THR A 111 -1.55 -12.38 -6.45
N ILE A 112 -2.58 -12.96 -5.83
CA ILE A 112 -2.47 -14.23 -5.10
C ILE A 112 -2.01 -15.34 -6.05
N MET A 113 -2.59 -15.44 -7.22
CA MET A 113 -2.21 -16.45 -8.22
C MET A 113 -0.75 -16.32 -8.62
N GLN A 114 -0.29 -15.11 -8.89
CA GLN A 114 1.11 -14.85 -9.24
C GLN A 114 2.07 -15.23 -8.11
N MET A 115 1.71 -14.93 -6.86
CA MET A 115 2.53 -15.28 -5.70
C MET A 115 2.63 -16.79 -5.50
N LYS A 116 1.53 -17.52 -5.70
CA LYS A 116 1.52 -18.99 -5.62
C LYS A 116 2.43 -19.61 -6.67
N ILE A 117 2.35 -19.15 -7.90
CA ILE A 117 3.21 -19.62 -9.00
C ILE A 117 4.69 -19.40 -8.66
N ARG A 118 5.06 -18.22 -8.18
CA ARG A 118 6.43 -17.90 -7.79
C ARG A 118 6.93 -18.80 -6.65
N ARG A 119 6.06 -19.08 -5.69
CA ARG A 119 6.39 -19.95 -4.56
C ARG A 119 6.67 -21.37 -5.03
N ASP A 120 5.83 -21.91 -5.90
CA ASP A 120 5.99 -23.27 -6.44
C ASP A 120 7.26 -23.37 -7.29
N THR A 121 7.56 -22.36 -8.10
CA THR A 121 8.79 -22.32 -8.90
C THR A 121 10.05 -22.31 -8.02
N ARG A 122 10.03 -21.62 -6.87
CA ARG A 122 11.18 -21.59 -5.95
C ARG A 122 11.41 -22.92 -5.23
N ARG A 123 10.37 -23.76 -5.09
CA ARG A 123 10.48 -25.08 -4.45
C ARG A 123 11.03 -26.16 -5.37
N GLN A 124 11.04 -25.92 -6.66
CA GLN A 124 11.64 -26.78 -7.67
C GLN A 124 13.11 -26.45 -7.87
#